data_131649633357003ead8717a26655d363
#
_entry.id   131649633357003ead8717a26655d363
#
_cell.length_a   1.000
_cell.length_b   1.000
_cell.length_c   1.000
_cell.angle_alpha   90.00
_cell.angle_beta   90.00
_cell.angle_gamma   90.00
#
_symmetry.space_group_name_H-M   'P 1'
#
loop_
_entity.id
_entity.type
_entity.pdbx_description
1 polymer ?
#
loop_
_entity_poly.entity_id
_entity_poly.type
_entity_poly.pdbx_seq_one_letter_code
_entity_poly.pdbx_strand_id
1 'polypeptide(L)'
;MTAFRNKLLATQLALVLGVCYFFFFFGLGAFGLTGADEPRYAQIAREMLARHDWIVPTLNGSPWLEKPALLFWKMMNSYSIFGVSDWAARIPAAVHATAVVVGIFFFMRRFRPGSELDTAMIAASSAGMIGFGRGASTDMLVSAPFALAMMCWWIWHQTNKKLWLLLFYGLLGVGALAKGPVAPALAVLVVGGYAVLRRDSKIFLRSLSVLGFLLFSAIVLPWYLAVQHKVPQFFRVFFIEHNLERFGTNLYQHSQPFWYYIPVFLLATLPWTFFTLPALVQAGRDAFARWRTKPEPMTIDADAQADDGLTSFLFIWAVVPIIFFSISRAKLPGYILPAIPAASLLTADYLHRLKAVPRLLTSLHALVCAVLMVGALMAPFAMARQAPPPALQIGMTVTGALIAVMVLLMVRREGVRVLHFVTLVPAILAVAFLLRPAAPIIDRTQSARPVNQRLAELGVAGSEPVASFNVKRQVAYGLDFYRNQPISHYEQEGPLDMPSGVPSGKHVVVAREGSLGAVQAVVGDREVKSIGTFAPQHLEFFQVSAAK
;
A
#
# COMPACT_ATOMS: atom_id res chain seq x y z
N MET A 1 14.66 2.38 -39.07
CA MET A 1 13.79 1.60 -38.18
C MET A 1 14.20 1.68 -36.70
N THR A 2 15.49 1.52 -36.34
CA THR A 2 15.97 1.58 -34.94
C THR A 2 15.70 2.92 -34.25
N ALA A 3 15.97 4.05 -34.92
CA ALA A 3 15.74 5.40 -34.35
C ALA A 3 14.25 5.66 -34.07
N PHE A 4 13.34 5.28 -34.95
CA PHE A 4 11.89 5.39 -34.75
C PHE A 4 11.41 4.53 -33.56
N ARG A 5 11.89 3.29 -33.46
CA ARG A 5 11.58 2.37 -32.36
C ARG A 5 12.08 2.89 -31.01
N ASN A 6 13.28 3.50 -30.99
CA ASN A 6 13.83 4.10 -29.78
C ASN A 6 13.04 5.37 -29.37
N LYS A 7 12.63 6.20 -30.33
CA LYS A 7 11.80 7.38 -30.07
C LYS A 7 10.42 7.00 -29.52
N LEU A 8 9.77 5.97 -30.09
CA LEU A 8 8.49 5.47 -29.59
C LEU A 8 8.63 4.93 -28.16
N LEU A 9 9.68 4.14 -27.86
CA LEU A 9 9.93 3.66 -26.51
C LEU A 9 10.12 4.80 -25.52
N ALA A 10 10.92 5.81 -25.86
CA ALA A 10 11.14 6.96 -24.99
C ALA A 10 9.83 7.73 -24.71
N THR A 11 8.98 7.89 -25.74
CA THR A 11 7.66 8.54 -25.58
C THR A 11 6.73 7.73 -24.67
N GLN A 12 6.64 6.41 -24.88
CA GLN A 12 5.83 5.53 -24.02
C GLN A 12 6.32 5.55 -22.56
N LEU A 13 7.63 5.47 -22.36
CA LEU A 13 8.22 5.49 -21.02
C LEU A 13 8.01 6.84 -20.34
N ALA A 14 8.16 7.96 -21.06
CA ALA A 14 7.87 9.29 -20.53
C ALA A 14 6.41 9.43 -20.10
N LEU A 15 5.45 8.88 -20.88
CA LEU A 15 4.05 8.86 -20.51
C LEU A 15 3.80 8.01 -19.26
N VAL A 16 4.39 6.81 -19.16
CA VAL A 16 4.30 5.95 -17.97
C VAL A 16 4.85 6.67 -16.74
N LEU A 17 6.03 7.30 -16.85
CA LEU A 17 6.61 8.04 -15.74
C LEU A 17 5.78 9.27 -15.36
N GLY A 18 5.20 9.97 -16.33
CA GLY A 18 4.27 11.08 -16.08
C GLY A 18 3.03 10.65 -15.30
N VAL A 19 2.44 9.52 -15.66
CA VAL A 19 1.30 8.92 -14.95
C VAL A 19 1.70 8.46 -13.54
N CYS A 20 2.87 7.81 -13.39
CA CYS A 20 3.40 7.45 -12.08
C CYS A 20 3.66 8.67 -11.20
N TYR A 21 4.26 9.73 -11.77
CA TYR A 21 4.45 10.98 -11.04
C TYR A 21 3.13 11.54 -10.53
N PHE A 22 2.12 11.60 -11.38
CA PHE A 22 0.81 12.11 -10.97
C PHE A 22 0.15 11.24 -9.89
N PHE A 23 0.07 9.92 -10.08
CA PHE A 23 -0.63 9.06 -9.14
C PHE A 23 0.13 8.82 -7.84
N PHE A 24 1.46 8.81 -7.85
CA PHE A 24 2.24 8.42 -6.68
C PHE A 24 2.94 9.60 -5.98
N PHE A 25 3.40 10.63 -6.70
CA PHE A 25 4.19 11.72 -6.11
C PHE A 25 3.43 13.03 -5.97
N PHE A 26 2.58 13.37 -6.96
CA PHE A 26 1.88 14.65 -6.93
C PHE A 26 1.03 14.79 -5.67
N GLY A 27 1.26 15.86 -4.89
CA GLY A 27 0.49 16.16 -3.69
C GLY A 27 0.69 15.17 -2.53
N LEU A 28 1.86 14.54 -2.36
CA LEU A 28 2.14 13.64 -1.22
C LEU A 28 2.01 14.35 0.15
N GLY A 29 2.25 15.66 0.21
CA GLY A 29 2.08 16.49 1.41
C GLY A 29 0.76 17.25 1.48
N ALA A 30 -0.20 16.99 0.59
CA ALA A 30 -1.48 17.71 0.54
C ALA A 30 -2.26 17.63 1.86
N PHE A 31 -2.15 16.52 2.56
CA PHE A 31 -2.62 16.33 3.94
C PHE A 31 -1.55 15.61 4.75
N GLY A 32 -1.58 15.80 6.08
CA GLY A 32 -0.62 15.20 7.00
C GLY A 32 -0.71 13.68 7.05
N LEU A 33 0.15 13.08 7.86
CA LEU A 33 0.18 11.63 8.05
C LEU A 33 -1.14 11.13 8.65
N THR A 34 -1.66 10.03 8.12
CA THR A 34 -2.97 9.49 8.46
C THR A 34 -2.88 8.09 9.07
N GLY A 35 -3.93 7.71 9.81
CA GLY A 35 -3.94 6.45 10.53
C GLY A 35 -2.89 6.40 11.65
N ALA A 36 -2.73 5.25 12.28
CA ALA A 36 -1.76 5.06 13.35
C ALA A 36 -0.36 4.73 12.82
N ASP A 37 -0.28 4.04 11.69
CA ASP A 37 0.98 3.48 11.18
C ASP A 37 1.89 4.55 10.54
N GLU A 38 1.35 5.46 9.71
CA GLU A 38 2.18 6.44 9.02
C GLU A 38 2.98 7.33 9.98
N PRO A 39 2.35 8.02 10.98
CA PRO A 39 3.10 8.88 11.89
C PRO A 39 4.05 8.10 12.80
N ARG A 40 3.66 6.90 13.24
CA ARG A 40 4.51 6.02 14.05
C ARG A 40 5.77 5.60 13.30
N TYR A 41 5.65 5.12 12.05
CA TYR A 41 6.82 4.74 11.25
C TYR A 41 7.68 5.95 10.89
N ALA A 42 7.05 7.09 10.63
CA ALA A 42 7.74 8.34 10.35
C ALA A 42 8.57 8.81 11.56
N GLN A 43 8.04 8.70 12.78
CA GLN A 43 8.76 9.04 14.02
C GLN A 43 9.90 8.06 14.29
N ILE A 44 9.70 6.76 14.13
CA ILE A 44 10.77 5.76 14.26
C ILE A 44 11.94 6.08 13.33
N ALA A 45 11.67 6.36 12.06
CA ALA A 45 12.71 6.73 11.10
C ALA A 45 13.42 8.05 11.47
N ARG A 46 12.68 9.02 12.03
CA ARG A 46 13.24 10.28 12.54
C ARG A 46 14.18 10.04 13.72
N GLU A 47 13.79 9.20 14.69
CA GLU A 47 14.64 8.85 15.83
C GLU A 47 15.90 8.09 15.41
N MET A 48 15.77 7.12 14.49
CA MET A 48 16.93 6.41 13.94
C MET A 48 17.90 7.37 13.25
N LEU A 49 17.39 8.32 12.46
CA LEU A 49 18.20 9.33 11.78
C LEU A 49 18.93 10.22 12.79
N ALA A 50 18.22 10.74 13.80
CA ALA A 50 18.79 11.61 14.83
C ALA A 50 19.89 10.93 15.64
N ARG A 51 19.78 9.61 15.88
CA ARG A 51 20.77 8.81 16.61
C ARG A 51 21.87 8.23 15.70
N HIS A 52 21.75 8.41 14.37
CA HIS A 52 22.59 7.74 13.37
C HIS A 52 22.65 6.21 13.56
N ASP A 53 21.60 5.60 14.10
CA ASP A 53 21.51 4.15 14.32
C ASP A 53 20.69 3.46 13.21
N TRP A 54 21.39 2.73 12.35
CA TRP A 54 20.77 1.97 11.24
C TRP A 54 20.33 0.57 11.66
N ILE A 55 20.53 0.18 12.93
CA ILE A 55 20.29 -1.19 13.40
C ILE A 55 19.01 -1.27 14.21
N VAL A 56 18.87 -0.49 15.29
CA VAL A 56 17.76 -0.63 16.24
C VAL A 56 16.71 0.45 16.00
N PRO A 57 15.53 0.10 15.45
CA PRO A 57 14.39 1.01 15.44
C PRO A 57 13.95 1.33 16.87
N THR A 58 13.66 2.59 17.16
CA THR A 58 13.09 3.00 18.44
C THR A 58 11.88 3.89 18.24
N LEU A 59 10.97 3.83 19.20
CA LEU A 59 9.89 4.78 19.36
C LEU A 59 9.92 5.30 20.80
N ASN A 60 9.98 6.60 20.95
CA ASN A 60 10.12 7.25 22.26
C ASN A 60 11.35 6.73 23.06
N GLY A 61 12.45 6.48 22.35
CA GLY A 61 13.71 5.96 22.92
C GLY A 61 13.70 4.47 23.22
N SER A 62 12.57 3.78 23.21
CA SER A 62 12.46 2.34 23.46
C SER A 62 12.57 1.52 22.17
N PRO A 63 13.25 0.35 22.18
CA PRO A 63 13.34 -0.51 21.01
C PRO A 63 11.96 -0.92 20.48
N TRP A 64 11.73 -0.68 19.18
CA TRP A 64 10.50 -1.02 18.50
C TRP A 64 10.75 -2.13 17.47
N LEU A 65 10.26 -3.34 17.76
CA LEU A 65 10.70 -4.57 17.11
C LEU A 65 9.66 -5.23 16.18
N GLU A 66 8.55 -4.55 15.89
CA GLU A 66 7.45 -5.15 15.10
C GLU A 66 7.73 -5.29 13.61
N LYS A 67 8.63 -4.49 13.05
CA LYS A 67 8.94 -4.52 11.60
C LYS A 67 10.45 -4.41 11.37
N PRO A 68 10.96 -5.04 10.28
CA PRO A 68 12.34 -4.89 9.88
C PRO A 68 12.65 -3.49 9.34
N ALA A 69 13.93 -3.21 9.14
CA ALA A 69 14.45 -1.85 8.97
C ALA A 69 14.25 -1.21 7.60
N LEU A 70 13.88 -1.93 6.53
CA LEU A 70 13.91 -1.38 5.16
C LEU A 70 13.12 -0.09 5.01
N LEU A 71 11.90 -0.02 5.58
CA LEU A 71 11.07 1.19 5.50
C LEU A 71 11.79 2.37 6.18
N PHE A 72 12.30 2.15 7.39
CA PHE A 72 12.98 3.19 8.15
C PHE A 72 14.25 3.67 7.43
N TRP A 73 15.08 2.77 6.89
CA TRP A 73 16.24 3.14 6.09
C TRP A 73 15.89 3.99 4.88
N LYS A 74 14.82 3.64 4.17
CA LYS A 74 14.35 4.43 3.03
C LYS A 74 13.81 5.79 3.44
N MET A 75 13.11 5.88 4.58
CA MET A 75 12.67 7.16 5.15
C MET A 75 13.86 8.00 5.64
N MET A 76 14.83 7.40 6.35
CA MET A 76 16.06 8.10 6.77
C MET A 76 16.79 8.72 5.58
N ASN A 77 16.95 7.97 4.48
CA ASN A 77 17.54 8.50 3.25
C ASN A 77 16.71 9.64 2.67
N SER A 78 15.38 9.50 2.63
CA SER A 78 14.47 10.56 2.19
C SER A 78 14.58 11.81 3.06
N TYR A 79 14.61 11.65 4.39
CA TYR A 79 14.76 12.75 5.33
C TYR A 79 16.11 13.45 5.25
N SER A 80 17.18 12.70 5.00
CA SER A 80 18.53 13.28 4.82
C SER A 80 18.63 14.18 3.59
N ILE A 81 17.81 13.90 2.55
CA ILE A 81 17.83 14.65 1.29
C ILE A 81 16.83 15.82 1.33
N PHE A 82 15.63 15.57 1.86
CA PHE A 82 14.48 16.46 1.71
C PHE A 82 14.00 17.09 3.04
N GLY A 83 14.64 16.74 4.14
CA GLY A 83 14.16 17.12 5.48
C GLY A 83 13.00 16.24 5.97
N VAL A 84 12.75 16.27 7.29
CA VAL A 84 11.65 15.53 7.92
C VAL A 84 10.32 16.20 7.60
N SER A 85 9.45 15.49 6.90
CA SER A 85 8.13 15.99 6.47
C SER A 85 7.19 14.85 6.08
N ASP A 86 5.90 15.15 5.98
CA ASP A 86 4.86 14.20 5.57
C ASP A 86 5.17 13.55 4.22
N TRP A 87 5.50 14.36 3.23
CA TRP A 87 5.76 13.87 1.87
C TRP A 87 7.07 13.10 1.77
N ALA A 88 8.10 13.50 2.51
CA ALA A 88 9.37 12.80 2.56
C ALA A 88 9.22 11.39 3.17
N ALA A 89 8.34 11.20 4.17
CA ALA A 89 8.00 9.90 4.72
C ALA A 89 7.35 8.97 3.68
N ARG A 90 6.59 9.52 2.72
CA ARG A 90 5.82 8.77 1.71
C ARG A 90 6.61 8.46 0.43
N ILE A 91 7.70 9.18 0.13
CA ILE A 91 8.55 8.96 -1.06
C ILE A 91 8.96 7.49 -1.24
N PRO A 92 9.39 6.74 -0.22
CA PRO A 92 9.80 5.36 -0.39
C PRO A 92 8.73 4.49 -1.05
N ALA A 93 7.47 4.62 -0.65
CA ALA A 93 6.36 3.87 -1.24
C ALA A 93 6.11 4.28 -2.70
N ALA A 94 6.15 5.58 -3.02
CA ALA A 94 5.97 6.11 -4.37
C ALA A 94 7.05 5.60 -5.35
N VAL A 95 8.31 5.56 -4.91
CA VAL A 95 9.42 5.00 -5.70
C VAL A 95 9.21 3.51 -5.96
N HIS A 96 8.81 2.74 -4.96
CA HIS A 96 8.56 1.30 -5.10
C HIS A 96 7.37 1.01 -6.03
N ALA A 97 6.27 1.77 -5.92
CA ALA A 97 5.13 1.66 -6.83
C ALA A 97 5.52 1.96 -8.28
N THR A 98 6.32 3.02 -8.51
CA THR A 98 6.86 3.35 -9.83
C THR A 98 7.74 2.24 -10.39
N ALA A 99 8.61 1.65 -9.56
CA ALA A 99 9.47 0.53 -9.97
C ALA A 99 8.65 -0.69 -10.44
N VAL A 100 7.54 -1.00 -9.77
CA VAL A 100 6.62 -2.07 -10.21
C VAL A 100 6.01 -1.75 -11.56
N VAL A 101 5.47 -0.54 -11.75
CA VAL A 101 4.81 -0.15 -13.01
C VAL A 101 5.80 -0.16 -14.18
N VAL A 102 7.01 0.35 -13.97
CA VAL A 102 8.09 0.30 -14.98
C VAL A 102 8.54 -1.14 -15.24
N GLY A 103 8.65 -1.97 -14.19
CA GLY A 103 8.92 -3.40 -14.32
C GLY A 103 7.88 -4.13 -15.16
N ILE A 104 6.59 -3.88 -14.89
CA ILE A 104 5.44 -4.38 -15.65
C ILE A 104 5.53 -3.96 -17.13
N PHE A 105 5.84 -2.68 -17.41
CA PHE A 105 6.00 -2.18 -18.76
C PHE A 105 7.04 -2.98 -19.55
N PHE A 106 8.25 -3.16 -19.00
CA PHE A 106 9.32 -3.91 -19.68
C PHE A 106 9.02 -5.41 -19.74
N PHE A 107 8.36 -5.96 -18.74
CA PHE A 107 7.96 -7.36 -18.73
C PHE A 107 6.97 -7.67 -19.85
N MET A 108 5.90 -6.86 -19.99
CA MET A 108 4.90 -7.04 -21.05
C MET A 108 5.47 -6.74 -22.44
N ARG A 109 6.34 -5.73 -22.56
CA ARG A 109 7.06 -5.48 -23.80
C ARG A 109 7.85 -6.69 -24.30
N ARG A 110 8.33 -7.53 -23.39
CA ARG A 110 9.07 -8.76 -23.72
C ARG A 110 8.15 -9.93 -24.05
N PHE A 111 7.09 -10.15 -23.28
CA PHE A 111 6.27 -11.36 -23.36
C PHE A 111 4.92 -11.18 -24.07
N ARG A 112 4.43 -9.95 -24.17
CA ARG A 112 3.18 -9.55 -24.85
C ARG A 112 3.38 -8.20 -25.53
N PRO A 113 4.24 -8.13 -26.58
CA PRO A 113 4.52 -6.88 -27.27
C PRO A 113 3.25 -6.20 -27.76
N GLY A 114 3.16 -4.88 -27.58
CA GLY A 114 1.99 -4.06 -27.92
C GLY A 114 1.00 -3.85 -26.79
N SER A 115 1.11 -4.59 -25.66
CA SER A 115 0.26 -4.41 -24.47
C SER A 115 1.00 -3.72 -23.30
N GLU A 116 2.26 -3.36 -23.48
CA GLU A 116 3.11 -2.81 -22.43
C GLU A 116 2.58 -1.50 -21.83
N LEU A 117 2.11 -0.59 -22.70
CA LEU A 117 1.56 0.69 -22.26
C LEU A 117 0.25 0.50 -21.51
N ASP A 118 -0.68 -0.29 -22.10
CA ASP A 118 -1.98 -0.58 -21.48
C ASP A 118 -1.81 -1.17 -20.09
N THR A 119 -0.91 -2.14 -19.96
CA THR A 119 -0.67 -2.82 -18.68
C THR A 119 -0.10 -1.88 -17.63
N ALA A 120 0.86 -1.02 -18.02
CA ALA A 120 1.43 -0.03 -17.12
C ALA A 120 0.36 0.98 -16.65
N MET A 121 -0.54 1.43 -17.55
CA MET A 121 -1.64 2.32 -17.22
C MET A 121 -2.66 1.66 -16.29
N ILE A 122 -3.02 0.40 -16.55
CA ILE A 122 -3.91 -0.39 -15.67
C ILE A 122 -3.31 -0.51 -14.27
N ALA A 123 -2.05 -0.89 -14.17
CA ALA A 123 -1.37 -1.03 -12.88
C ALA A 123 -1.29 0.31 -12.14
N ALA A 124 -0.82 1.38 -12.81
CA ALA A 124 -0.63 2.69 -12.19
C ALA A 124 -1.96 3.32 -11.71
N SER A 125 -3.07 3.07 -12.40
CA SER A 125 -4.39 3.64 -12.08
C SER A 125 -5.25 2.73 -11.19
N SER A 126 -4.77 1.55 -10.81
CA SER A 126 -5.48 0.68 -9.86
C SER A 126 -5.50 1.29 -8.46
N ALA A 127 -6.67 1.32 -7.81
CA ALA A 127 -6.88 1.97 -6.52
C ALA A 127 -5.91 1.44 -5.42
N GLY A 128 -5.64 0.14 -5.42
CA GLY A 128 -4.65 -0.46 -4.51
C GLY A 128 -3.24 0.07 -4.73
N MET A 129 -2.80 0.21 -5.99
CA MET A 129 -1.48 0.77 -6.29
C MET A 129 -1.41 2.26 -5.91
N ILE A 130 -2.46 3.05 -6.17
CA ILE A 130 -2.51 4.47 -5.80
C ILE A 130 -2.50 4.62 -4.28
N GLY A 131 -3.37 3.92 -3.57
CA GLY A 131 -3.51 4.05 -2.12
C GLY A 131 -2.23 3.68 -1.38
N PHE A 132 -1.68 2.50 -1.64
CA PHE A 132 -0.47 2.02 -0.96
C PHE A 132 0.83 2.61 -1.53
N GLY A 133 0.85 3.07 -2.77
CA GLY A 133 1.96 3.81 -3.36
C GLY A 133 2.14 5.21 -2.79
N ARG A 134 1.14 5.73 -2.07
CA ARG A 134 1.16 7.05 -1.43
C ARG A 134 1.26 6.98 0.10
N GLY A 135 1.21 5.80 0.68
CA GLY A 135 1.22 5.61 2.13
C GLY A 135 2.61 5.34 2.69
N ALA A 136 2.93 5.93 3.83
CA ALA A 136 4.16 5.66 4.56
C ALA A 136 4.04 4.33 5.34
N SER A 137 3.95 3.20 4.60
CA SER A 137 3.74 1.86 5.15
C SER A 137 4.67 0.81 4.53
N THR A 138 4.76 -0.34 5.19
CA THR A 138 5.58 -1.47 4.72
C THR A 138 4.96 -2.23 3.55
N ASP A 139 3.68 -2.02 3.25
CA ASP A 139 2.93 -2.85 2.30
C ASP A 139 3.46 -2.72 0.87
N MET A 140 3.69 -1.50 0.39
CA MET A 140 4.30 -1.30 -0.93
C MET A 140 5.77 -1.77 -0.96
N LEU A 141 6.50 -1.60 0.16
CA LEU A 141 7.90 -1.99 0.25
C LEU A 141 8.13 -3.51 0.24
N VAL A 142 7.14 -4.32 0.63
CA VAL A 142 7.20 -5.77 0.47
C VAL A 142 6.63 -6.22 -0.87
N SER A 143 5.55 -5.57 -1.33
CA SER A 143 4.84 -5.98 -2.56
C SER A 143 5.65 -5.68 -3.82
N ALA A 144 6.39 -4.58 -3.85
CA ALA A 144 7.19 -4.20 -5.01
C ALA A 144 8.38 -5.16 -5.27
N PRO A 145 9.28 -5.42 -4.32
CA PRO A 145 10.33 -6.39 -4.56
C PRO A 145 9.79 -7.80 -4.80
N PHE A 146 8.69 -8.20 -4.16
CA PHE A 146 8.03 -9.48 -4.47
C PHE A 146 7.54 -9.52 -5.92
N ALA A 147 6.85 -8.49 -6.41
CA ALA A 147 6.35 -8.44 -7.78
C ALA A 147 7.49 -8.47 -8.81
N LEU A 148 8.54 -7.68 -8.59
CA LEU A 148 9.74 -7.68 -9.42
C LEU A 148 10.46 -9.04 -9.37
N ALA A 149 10.51 -9.69 -8.21
CA ALA A 149 11.05 -11.04 -8.08
C ALA A 149 10.27 -12.05 -8.92
N MET A 150 8.93 -12.03 -8.87
CA MET A 150 8.09 -12.92 -9.69
C MET A 150 8.35 -12.71 -11.19
N MET A 151 8.48 -11.48 -11.64
CA MET A 151 8.84 -11.18 -13.03
C MET A 151 10.25 -11.70 -13.39
N CYS A 152 11.23 -11.51 -12.51
CA CYS A 152 12.58 -12.04 -12.70
C CYS A 152 12.58 -13.58 -12.74
N TRP A 153 11.83 -14.24 -11.86
CA TRP A 153 11.69 -15.68 -11.87
C TRP A 153 11.11 -16.18 -13.20
N TRP A 154 10.06 -15.53 -13.72
CA TRP A 154 9.48 -15.89 -15.01
C TRP A 154 10.48 -15.72 -16.15
N ILE A 155 11.22 -14.60 -16.18
CA ILE A 155 12.26 -14.37 -17.19
C ILE A 155 13.34 -15.47 -17.13
N TRP A 156 13.77 -15.86 -15.92
CA TRP A 156 14.68 -16.96 -15.75
C TRP A 156 14.08 -18.28 -16.23
N HIS A 157 12.85 -18.57 -15.87
CA HIS A 157 12.15 -19.79 -16.29
C HIS A 157 12.11 -19.95 -17.81
N GLN A 158 11.94 -18.87 -18.54
CA GLN A 158 11.91 -18.84 -20.00
C GLN A 158 13.30 -18.82 -20.65
N THR A 159 14.33 -18.28 -20.00
CA THR A 159 15.62 -18.00 -20.62
C THR A 159 16.76 -18.81 -20.07
N ASN A 160 16.60 -19.44 -18.91
CA ASN A 160 17.63 -20.11 -18.11
C ASN A 160 18.85 -19.22 -17.77
N LYS A 161 18.77 -17.89 -17.93
CA LYS A 161 19.85 -16.96 -17.60
C LYS A 161 19.96 -16.78 -16.09
N LYS A 162 21.06 -17.26 -15.49
CA LYS A 162 21.29 -17.27 -14.03
C LYS A 162 21.13 -15.91 -13.36
N LEU A 163 21.44 -14.82 -14.05
CA LEU A 163 21.28 -13.45 -13.51
C LEU A 163 19.85 -13.19 -13.01
N TRP A 164 18.83 -13.62 -13.76
CA TRP A 164 17.44 -13.38 -13.37
C TRP A 164 17.03 -14.20 -12.14
N LEU A 165 17.60 -15.40 -11.97
CA LEU A 165 17.39 -16.18 -10.75
C LEU A 165 18.09 -15.54 -9.54
N LEU A 166 19.27 -14.96 -9.72
CA LEU A 166 19.95 -14.22 -8.65
C LEU A 166 19.18 -12.96 -8.28
N LEU A 167 18.66 -12.19 -9.26
CA LEU A 167 17.80 -11.04 -9.01
C LEU A 167 16.53 -11.44 -8.27
N PHE A 168 15.92 -12.59 -8.61
CA PHE A 168 14.78 -13.13 -7.87
C PHE A 168 15.10 -13.30 -6.38
N TYR A 169 16.19 -13.97 -6.04
CA TYR A 169 16.59 -14.18 -4.64
C TYR A 169 16.97 -12.87 -3.94
N GLY A 170 17.70 -11.98 -4.63
CA GLY A 170 18.08 -10.68 -4.09
C GLY A 170 16.86 -9.82 -3.75
N LEU A 171 15.87 -9.75 -4.65
CA LEU A 171 14.62 -9.03 -4.43
C LEU A 171 13.78 -9.64 -3.30
N LEU A 172 13.76 -10.97 -3.16
CA LEU A 172 13.12 -11.61 -2.01
C LEU A 172 13.82 -11.26 -0.69
N GLY A 173 15.15 -11.13 -0.69
CA GLY A 173 15.93 -10.63 0.45
C GLY A 173 15.53 -9.20 0.83
N VAL A 174 15.40 -8.31 -0.15
CA VAL A 174 14.88 -6.94 0.07
C VAL A 174 13.46 -6.97 0.64
N GLY A 175 12.58 -7.83 0.10
CA GLY A 175 11.23 -8.03 0.62
C GLY A 175 11.20 -8.54 2.06
N ALA A 176 12.14 -9.41 2.44
CA ALA A 176 12.28 -9.92 3.81
C ALA A 176 12.73 -8.81 4.78
N LEU A 177 13.57 -7.88 4.35
CA LEU A 177 13.92 -6.68 5.13
C LEU A 177 12.78 -5.65 5.24
N ALA A 178 11.72 -5.77 4.42
CA ALA A 178 10.53 -4.91 4.52
C ALA A 178 9.50 -5.43 5.52
N LYS A 179 9.21 -6.74 5.51
CA LYS A 179 8.10 -7.30 6.29
C LYS A 179 8.33 -8.76 6.74
N GLY A 180 9.59 -9.17 6.89
CA GLY A 180 9.93 -10.52 7.32
C GLY A 180 9.68 -11.61 6.28
N PRO A 181 9.31 -12.83 6.68
CA PRO A 181 9.29 -14.00 5.81
C PRO A 181 8.17 -14.01 4.75
N VAL A 182 7.30 -13.01 4.72
CA VAL A 182 6.09 -12.99 3.87
C VAL A 182 6.44 -13.07 2.38
N ALA A 183 7.39 -12.26 1.90
CA ALA A 183 7.76 -12.26 0.47
C ALA A 183 8.35 -13.61 0.00
N PRO A 184 9.35 -14.20 0.69
CA PRO A 184 9.85 -15.51 0.33
C PRO A 184 8.80 -16.62 0.48
N ALA A 185 7.95 -16.58 1.50
CA ALA A 185 6.87 -17.56 1.67
C ALA A 185 5.86 -17.54 0.50
N LEU A 186 5.41 -16.34 0.11
CA LEU A 186 4.54 -16.18 -1.05
C LEU A 186 5.22 -16.66 -2.35
N ALA A 187 6.52 -16.38 -2.52
CA ALA A 187 7.27 -16.83 -3.69
C ALA A 187 7.34 -18.36 -3.79
N VAL A 188 7.62 -19.03 -2.68
CA VAL A 188 7.59 -20.51 -2.59
C VAL A 188 6.21 -21.05 -2.97
N LEU A 189 5.14 -20.46 -2.44
CA LEU A 189 3.77 -20.87 -2.72
C LEU A 189 3.37 -20.61 -4.19
N VAL A 190 3.77 -19.49 -4.78
CA VAL A 190 3.47 -19.18 -6.19
C VAL A 190 4.23 -20.11 -7.13
N VAL A 191 5.55 -20.26 -6.93
CA VAL A 191 6.38 -21.15 -7.76
C VAL A 191 5.97 -22.62 -7.59
N GLY A 192 5.72 -23.04 -6.35
CA GLY A 192 5.23 -24.39 -6.04
C GLY A 192 3.84 -24.65 -6.63
N GLY A 193 2.91 -23.72 -6.48
CA GLY A 193 1.57 -23.81 -7.05
C GLY A 193 1.59 -23.88 -8.59
N TYR A 194 2.49 -23.13 -9.24
CA TYR A 194 2.69 -23.21 -10.69
C TYR A 194 3.29 -24.57 -11.09
N ALA A 195 4.27 -25.10 -10.35
CA ALA A 195 4.85 -26.43 -10.59
C ALA A 195 3.79 -27.55 -10.45
N VAL A 196 2.94 -27.46 -9.42
CA VAL A 196 1.81 -28.39 -9.23
C VAL A 196 0.82 -28.30 -10.39
N LEU A 197 0.42 -27.08 -10.79
CA LEU A 197 -0.48 -26.87 -11.91
C LEU A 197 0.09 -27.45 -13.23
N ARG A 198 1.39 -27.31 -13.45
CA ARG A 198 2.09 -27.86 -14.62
C ARG A 198 2.43 -29.34 -14.49
N ARG A 199 2.17 -29.98 -13.34
CA ARG A 199 2.55 -31.37 -13.01
C ARG A 199 4.04 -31.64 -13.25
N ASP A 200 4.87 -30.65 -13.06
CA ASP A 200 6.32 -30.73 -13.23
C ASP A 200 7.07 -30.19 -12.02
N SER A 201 7.44 -31.10 -11.12
CA SER A 201 8.21 -30.76 -9.92
C SER A 201 9.60 -30.19 -10.25
N LYS A 202 10.14 -30.48 -11.46
CA LYS A 202 11.44 -29.96 -11.90
C LYS A 202 11.43 -28.42 -11.98
N ILE A 203 10.27 -27.80 -12.25
CA ILE A 203 10.09 -26.34 -12.23
C ILE A 203 10.49 -25.78 -10.86
N PHE A 204 9.98 -26.37 -9.78
CA PHE A 204 10.30 -25.96 -8.43
C PHE A 204 11.76 -26.29 -8.06
N LEU A 205 12.19 -27.54 -8.30
CA LEU A 205 13.53 -28.00 -7.95
C LEU A 205 14.63 -27.19 -8.66
N ARG A 206 14.45 -26.87 -9.95
CA ARG A 206 15.40 -26.02 -10.70
C ARG A 206 15.44 -24.57 -10.18
N SER A 207 14.38 -24.10 -9.53
CA SER A 207 14.36 -22.76 -8.91
C SER A 207 15.25 -22.68 -7.68
N LEU A 208 15.60 -23.82 -7.06
CA LEU A 208 16.51 -23.86 -5.92
C LEU A 208 17.94 -23.57 -6.38
N SER A 209 18.54 -22.53 -5.85
CA SER A 209 19.90 -22.09 -6.19
C SER A 209 20.70 -21.81 -4.93
N VAL A 210 21.79 -22.55 -4.74
CA VAL A 210 22.71 -22.31 -3.61
C VAL A 210 23.24 -20.87 -3.64
N LEU A 211 23.70 -20.40 -4.80
CA LEU A 211 24.20 -19.03 -4.95
C LEU A 211 23.09 -17.99 -4.71
N GLY A 212 21.85 -18.27 -5.15
CA GLY A 212 20.70 -17.42 -4.86
C GLY A 212 20.41 -17.36 -3.37
N PHE A 213 20.42 -18.50 -2.67
CA PHE A 213 20.22 -18.55 -1.23
C PHE A 213 21.32 -17.82 -0.46
N LEU A 214 22.58 -17.95 -0.88
CA LEU A 214 23.70 -17.20 -0.29
C LEU A 214 23.52 -15.69 -0.49
N LEU A 215 23.09 -15.24 -1.68
CA LEU A 215 22.78 -13.83 -1.93
C LEU A 215 21.63 -13.32 -1.06
N PHE A 216 20.52 -14.09 -0.98
CA PHE A 216 19.41 -13.79 -0.07
C PHE A 216 19.91 -13.64 1.37
N SER A 217 20.69 -14.61 1.85
CA SER A 217 21.23 -14.61 3.21
C SER A 217 22.17 -13.44 3.47
N ALA A 218 23.03 -13.11 2.50
CA ALA A 218 23.93 -11.96 2.58
C ALA A 218 23.19 -10.61 2.68
N ILE A 219 21.99 -10.51 2.11
CA ILE A 219 21.14 -9.31 2.21
C ILE A 219 20.40 -9.28 3.56
N VAL A 220 19.89 -10.41 4.01
CA VAL A 220 18.97 -10.48 5.15
C VAL A 220 19.72 -10.59 6.49
N LEU A 221 20.64 -11.55 6.61
CA LEU A 221 21.26 -11.91 7.88
C LEU A 221 22.04 -10.77 8.57
N PRO A 222 22.78 -9.89 7.86
CA PRO A 222 23.56 -8.87 8.55
C PRO A 222 22.72 -8.00 9.49
N TRP A 223 21.54 -7.54 9.02
CA TRP A 223 20.67 -6.73 9.88
C TRP A 223 20.00 -7.55 10.98
N TYR A 224 19.47 -8.72 10.66
CA TYR A 224 18.78 -9.58 11.63
C TYR A 224 19.70 -10.01 12.78
N LEU A 225 20.95 -10.35 12.47
CA LEU A 225 21.95 -10.73 13.47
C LEU A 225 22.41 -9.51 14.29
N ALA A 226 22.60 -8.35 13.63
CA ALA A 226 23.02 -7.14 14.33
C ALA A 226 21.96 -6.66 15.32
N VAL A 227 20.67 -6.65 14.95
CA VAL A 227 19.59 -6.26 15.86
C VAL A 227 19.42 -7.28 16.99
N GLN A 228 19.51 -8.58 16.71
CA GLN A 228 19.46 -9.64 17.74
C GLN A 228 20.61 -9.52 18.74
N HIS A 229 21.80 -9.15 18.28
CA HIS A 229 22.94 -8.94 19.16
C HIS A 229 22.73 -7.72 20.09
N LYS A 230 22.18 -6.61 19.56
CA LYS A 230 21.90 -5.40 20.35
C LYS A 230 20.67 -5.55 21.26
N VAL A 231 19.66 -6.30 20.84
CA VAL A 231 18.37 -6.48 21.53
C VAL A 231 18.03 -7.97 21.57
N PRO A 232 18.47 -8.71 22.59
CA PRO A 232 18.38 -10.19 22.64
C PRO A 232 16.96 -10.77 22.51
N GLN A 233 15.92 -10.02 22.85
CA GLN A 233 14.53 -10.46 22.71
C GLN A 233 13.98 -10.35 21.27
N PHE A 234 14.74 -9.78 20.31
CA PHE A 234 14.24 -9.45 18.97
C PHE A 234 13.64 -10.66 18.25
N PHE A 235 14.31 -11.82 18.22
CA PHE A 235 13.76 -12.99 17.51
C PHE A 235 12.47 -13.48 18.12
N ARG A 236 12.35 -13.48 19.45
CA ARG A 236 11.11 -13.86 20.13
C ARG A 236 9.97 -12.91 19.75
N VAL A 237 10.18 -11.62 19.92
CA VAL A 237 9.17 -10.59 19.65
C VAL A 237 8.80 -10.59 18.16
N PHE A 238 9.79 -10.55 17.27
CA PHE A 238 9.52 -10.41 15.84
C PHE A 238 8.96 -11.68 15.20
N PHE A 239 9.63 -12.86 15.39
CA PHE A 239 9.22 -14.08 14.70
C PHE A 239 8.07 -14.81 15.38
N ILE A 240 8.07 -14.89 16.72
CA ILE A 240 7.03 -15.62 17.45
C ILE A 240 5.80 -14.73 17.61
N GLU A 241 5.89 -13.62 18.32
CA GLU A 241 4.75 -12.79 18.70
C GLU A 241 4.13 -12.06 17.48
N HIS A 242 4.96 -11.38 16.67
CA HIS A 242 4.46 -10.55 15.57
C HIS A 242 4.29 -11.28 14.22
N ASN A 243 4.83 -12.47 14.02
CA ASN A 243 4.61 -13.23 12.78
C ASN A 243 3.79 -14.51 13.01
N LEU A 244 4.22 -15.43 13.89
CA LEU A 244 3.52 -16.71 14.07
C LEU A 244 2.21 -16.56 14.87
N GLU A 245 2.25 -15.92 16.03
CA GLU A 245 1.06 -15.74 16.85
C GLU A 245 0.05 -14.80 16.16
N ARG A 246 0.51 -13.74 15.51
CA ARG A 246 -0.36 -12.85 14.72
C ARG A 246 -1.06 -13.57 13.57
N PHE A 247 -0.41 -14.55 12.94
CA PHE A 247 -1.02 -15.36 11.89
C PHE A 247 -2.06 -16.33 12.45
N GLY A 248 -1.79 -16.94 13.62
CA GLY A 248 -2.58 -18.03 14.20
C GLY A 248 -3.58 -17.62 15.29
N THR A 249 -3.44 -16.43 15.92
CA THR A 249 -4.25 -16.01 17.08
C THR A 249 -4.97 -14.68 16.87
N ASN A 250 -5.86 -14.31 17.79
CA ASN A 250 -6.62 -13.04 17.76
C ASN A 250 -5.97 -11.92 18.60
N LEU A 251 -4.68 -12.01 18.93
CA LEU A 251 -3.96 -11.08 19.82
C LEU A 251 -4.14 -9.60 19.45
N TYR A 252 -4.37 -9.28 18.17
CA TYR A 252 -4.40 -7.90 17.67
C TYR A 252 -5.81 -7.39 17.30
N GLN A 253 -6.89 -8.07 17.68
CA GLN A 253 -8.30 -7.67 17.45
C GLN A 253 -8.65 -7.30 15.98
N HIS A 254 -7.85 -7.73 14.99
CA HIS A 254 -8.10 -7.53 13.56
C HIS A 254 -8.75 -8.74 12.90
N SER A 255 -9.60 -9.46 13.66
CA SER A 255 -10.31 -10.62 13.14
C SER A 255 -11.34 -10.20 12.10
N GLN A 256 -11.22 -10.76 10.89
CA GLN A 256 -12.14 -10.53 9.79
C GLN A 256 -12.55 -11.90 9.19
N PRO A 257 -13.75 -12.01 8.58
CA PRO A 257 -14.20 -13.25 7.98
C PRO A 257 -13.26 -13.73 6.86
N PHE A 258 -13.30 -15.04 6.54
CA PHE A 258 -12.40 -15.64 5.54
C PHE A 258 -12.53 -15.01 4.15
N TRP A 259 -13.72 -14.53 3.78
CA TRP A 259 -14.03 -13.89 2.50
C TRP A 259 -13.66 -12.39 2.44
N TYR A 260 -13.11 -11.82 3.51
CA TYR A 260 -12.74 -10.41 3.62
C TYR A 260 -11.96 -9.88 2.41
N TYR A 261 -11.06 -10.68 1.85
CA TYR A 261 -10.25 -10.21 0.74
C TYR A 261 -10.97 -10.20 -0.61
N ILE A 262 -12.18 -10.77 -0.73
CA ILE A 262 -12.97 -10.66 -1.96
C ILE A 262 -13.35 -9.18 -2.20
N PRO A 263 -14.09 -8.50 -1.31
CA PRO A 263 -14.40 -7.08 -1.52
C PRO A 263 -13.15 -6.19 -1.53
N VAL A 264 -12.12 -6.49 -0.73
CA VAL A 264 -10.87 -5.73 -0.74
C VAL A 264 -10.18 -5.81 -2.10
N PHE A 265 -10.14 -6.98 -2.72
CA PHE A 265 -9.57 -7.16 -4.06
C PHE A 265 -10.38 -6.41 -5.13
N LEU A 266 -11.70 -6.49 -5.07
CA LEU A 266 -12.58 -5.76 -5.99
C LEU A 266 -12.34 -4.24 -5.90
N LEU A 267 -12.21 -3.72 -4.69
CA LEU A 267 -11.90 -2.30 -4.46
C LEU A 267 -10.47 -1.94 -4.91
N ALA A 268 -9.48 -2.79 -4.61
CA ALA A 268 -8.09 -2.54 -4.96
C ALA A 268 -7.82 -2.55 -6.47
N THR A 269 -8.62 -3.29 -7.24
CA THR A 269 -8.52 -3.34 -8.72
C THR A 269 -9.34 -2.28 -9.43
N LEU A 270 -10.12 -1.44 -8.71
CA LEU A 270 -10.85 -0.32 -9.34
C LEU A 270 -9.88 0.61 -10.09
N PRO A 271 -10.30 1.17 -11.24
CA PRO A 271 -11.58 1.00 -11.93
C PRO A 271 -11.68 -0.27 -12.80
N TRP A 272 -10.66 -1.10 -12.87
CA TRP A 272 -10.51 -2.23 -13.79
C TRP A 272 -11.25 -3.50 -13.38
N THR A 273 -11.89 -3.51 -12.24
CA THR A 273 -12.49 -4.70 -11.59
C THR A 273 -13.35 -5.54 -12.52
N PHE A 274 -14.19 -4.90 -13.35
CA PHE A 274 -15.09 -5.62 -14.27
C PHE A 274 -14.38 -6.23 -15.49
N PHE A 275 -13.14 -5.86 -15.75
CA PHE A 275 -12.26 -6.56 -16.69
C PHE A 275 -11.35 -7.56 -16.01
N THR A 276 -10.93 -7.26 -14.77
CA THR A 276 -10.08 -8.15 -13.98
C THR A 276 -10.78 -9.45 -13.60
N LEU A 277 -12.07 -9.39 -13.25
CA LEU A 277 -12.84 -10.60 -12.90
C LEU A 277 -12.95 -11.61 -14.05
N PRO A 278 -13.43 -11.23 -15.26
CA PRO A 278 -13.45 -12.16 -16.40
C PRO A 278 -12.04 -12.63 -16.78
N ALA A 279 -11.01 -11.77 -16.68
CA ALA A 279 -9.63 -12.18 -16.91
C ALA A 279 -9.18 -13.30 -15.97
N LEU A 280 -9.46 -13.17 -14.67
CA LEU A 280 -9.17 -14.20 -13.68
C LEU A 280 -9.97 -15.48 -13.92
N VAL A 281 -11.27 -15.37 -14.21
CA VAL A 281 -12.14 -16.53 -14.48
C VAL A 281 -11.65 -17.27 -15.71
N GLN A 282 -11.32 -16.56 -16.80
CA GLN A 282 -10.81 -17.19 -18.02
C GLN A 282 -9.46 -17.85 -17.77
N ALA A 283 -8.51 -17.15 -17.13
CA ALA A 283 -7.20 -17.70 -16.80
C ALA A 283 -7.31 -18.95 -15.90
N GLY A 284 -8.25 -18.96 -14.95
CA GLY A 284 -8.54 -20.11 -14.11
C GLY A 284 -9.13 -21.29 -14.88
N ARG A 285 -10.08 -21.03 -15.80
CA ARG A 285 -10.64 -22.07 -16.68
C ARG A 285 -9.56 -22.66 -17.58
N ASP A 286 -8.72 -21.84 -18.19
CA ASP A 286 -7.64 -22.28 -19.06
C ASP A 286 -6.61 -23.11 -18.26
N ALA A 287 -6.24 -22.65 -17.07
CA ALA A 287 -5.34 -23.37 -16.16
C ALA A 287 -5.91 -24.74 -15.75
N PHE A 288 -7.20 -24.80 -15.43
CA PHE A 288 -7.87 -26.04 -15.02
C PHE A 288 -8.09 -27.00 -16.21
N ALA A 289 -8.43 -26.50 -17.38
CA ALA A 289 -8.55 -27.31 -18.60
C ALA A 289 -7.22 -28.02 -18.91
N ARG A 290 -6.12 -27.29 -18.85
CA ARG A 290 -4.76 -27.85 -19.05
C ARG A 290 -4.36 -28.85 -17.96
N TRP A 291 -4.77 -28.63 -16.74
CA TRP A 291 -4.51 -29.58 -15.66
C TRP A 291 -5.21 -30.93 -15.88
N ARG A 292 -6.36 -30.93 -16.58
CA ARG A 292 -7.10 -32.17 -16.95
C ARG A 292 -6.53 -32.89 -18.16
N THR A 293 -5.98 -32.17 -19.14
CA THR A 293 -5.36 -32.77 -20.32
C THR A 293 -3.96 -33.28 -19.98
N LYS A 294 -3.63 -34.50 -20.42
CA LYS A 294 -2.24 -34.98 -20.32
C LYS A 294 -1.35 -34.06 -21.18
N PRO A 295 -0.11 -33.80 -20.77
CA PRO A 295 0.83 -33.08 -21.62
C PRO A 295 1.06 -33.90 -22.89
N GLU A 296 0.48 -33.48 -24.01
CA GLU A 296 0.89 -34.00 -25.32
C GLU A 296 2.28 -33.45 -25.65
N PRO A 297 3.16 -34.25 -26.25
CA PRO A 297 4.42 -33.75 -26.77
C PRO A 297 4.09 -32.64 -27.80
N MET A 298 4.71 -31.49 -27.67
CA MET A 298 4.52 -30.33 -28.52
C MET A 298 4.71 -30.73 -30.01
N THR A 299 3.59 -30.95 -30.70
CA THR A 299 3.58 -30.87 -32.16
C THR A 299 3.66 -29.38 -32.51
N ILE A 300 4.68 -29.03 -33.27
CA ILE A 300 4.93 -27.67 -33.75
C ILE A 300 3.91 -27.37 -34.87
N ASP A 301 2.68 -27.04 -34.49
CA ASP A 301 1.76 -26.36 -35.37
C ASP A 301 2.00 -24.87 -35.24
N ALA A 302 2.63 -24.28 -36.25
CA ALA A 302 3.13 -22.93 -36.31
C ALA A 302 2.06 -21.82 -36.21
N ASP A 303 0.79 -22.15 -36.22
CA ASP A 303 -0.34 -21.18 -36.22
C ASP A 303 -1.15 -21.13 -34.90
N ALA A 304 -0.94 -22.05 -33.98
CA ALA A 304 -1.43 -21.89 -32.63
C ALA A 304 -0.39 -21.06 -31.86
N GLN A 305 -0.72 -19.86 -31.40
CA GLN A 305 0.10 -19.13 -30.44
C GLN A 305 0.37 -20.07 -29.27
N ALA A 306 1.54 -20.71 -29.28
CA ALA A 306 1.94 -21.68 -28.28
C ALA A 306 1.84 -20.97 -26.93
N ASP A 307 0.92 -21.42 -26.09
CA ASP A 307 0.76 -20.88 -24.75
C ASP A 307 2.05 -21.15 -23.98
N ASP A 308 2.77 -20.06 -23.75
CA ASP A 308 4.02 -20.06 -23.00
C ASP A 308 3.83 -20.37 -21.49
N GLY A 309 2.59 -20.58 -21.03
CA GLY A 309 2.22 -20.81 -19.63
C GLY A 309 2.15 -19.53 -18.79
N LEU A 310 2.41 -18.35 -19.37
CA LEU A 310 2.42 -17.08 -18.65
C LEU A 310 1.06 -16.80 -17.98
N THR A 311 -0.04 -16.97 -18.70
CA THR A 311 -1.39 -16.74 -18.16
C THR A 311 -1.67 -17.61 -16.94
N SER A 312 -1.25 -18.90 -16.96
CA SER A 312 -1.37 -19.81 -15.81
C SER A 312 -0.50 -19.39 -14.62
N PHE A 313 0.73 -18.93 -14.89
CA PHE A 313 1.62 -18.38 -13.86
C PHE A 313 1.04 -17.13 -13.21
N LEU A 314 0.55 -16.17 -14.01
CA LEU A 314 -0.07 -14.95 -13.52
C LEU A 314 -1.34 -15.24 -12.70
N PHE A 315 -2.12 -16.25 -13.10
CA PHE A 315 -3.29 -16.69 -12.34
C PHE A 315 -2.90 -17.20 -10.95
N ILE A 316 -1.92 -18.11 -10.86
CA ILE A 316 -1.41 -18.62 -9.57
C ILE A 316 -0.86 -17.46 -8.74
N TRP A 317 -0.09 -16.56 -9.33
CA TRP A 317 0.45 -15.41 -8.62
C TRP A 317 -0.65 -14.48 -8.10
N ALA A 318 -1.73 -14.23 -8.86
CA ALA A 318 -2.85 -13.41 -8.38
C ALA A 318 -3.63 -14.07 -7.24
N VAL A 319 -3.85 -15.39 -7.32
CA VAL A 319 -4.73 -16.12 -6.39
C VAL A 319 -4.04 -16.53 -5.09
N VAL A 320 -2.77 -16.91 -5.14
CA VAL A 320 -2.02 -17.39 -3.96
C VAL A 320 -1.98 -16.38 -2.81
N PRO A 321 -1.66 -15.10 -3.01
CA PRO A 321 -1.69 -14.14 -1.91
C PRO A 321 -3.09 -13.97 -1.29
N ILE A 322 -4.14 -14.02 -2.12
CA ILE A 322 -5.53 -13.92 -1.65
C ILE A 322 -5.85 -15.09 -0.72
N ILE A 323 -5.56 -16.31 -1.16
CA ILE A 323 -5.82 -17.53 -0.35
C ILE A 323 -4.97 -17.50 0.91
N PHE A 324 -3.67 -17.23 0.80
CA PHE A 324 -2.74 -17.24 1.93
C PHE A 324 -3.21 -16.31 3.05
N PHE A 325 -3.55 -15.06 2.71
CA PHE A 325 -4.01 -14.12 3.73
C PHE A 325 -5.47 -14.35 4.17
N SER A 326 -6.30 -15.01 3.36
CA SER A 326 -7.65 -15.41 3.79
C SER A 326 -7.64 -16.42 4.91
N ILE A 327 -6.62 -17.28 4.97
CA ILE A 327 -6.41 -18.26 6.05
C ILE A 327 -5.93 -17.59 7.34
N SER A 328 -5.17 -16.48 7.25
CA SER A 328 -4.70 -15.72 8.41
C SER A 328 -5.87 -15.16 9.22
N ARG A 329 -5.76 -15.16 10.56
CA ARG A 329 -6.78 -14.55 11.43
C ARG A 329 -6.71 -13.03 11.43
N ALA A 330 -5.52 -12.45 11.51
CA ALA A 330 -5.33 -11.01 11.42
C ALA A 330 -5.31 -10.56 9.95
N LYS A 331 -6.25 -9.71 9.55
CA LYS A 331 -6.43 -9.26 8.18
C LYS A 331 -6.39 -7.74 8.08
N LEU A 332 -5.52 -7.22 7.19
CA LEU A 332 -5.47 -5.80 6.83
C LEU A 332 -5.58 -5.64 5.31
N PRO A 333 -6.17 -4.54 4.80
CA PRO A 333 -6.37 -4.35 3.36
C PRO A 333 -5.08 -4.45 2.53
N GLY A 334 -3.95 -3.96 3.05
CA GLY A 334 -2.65 -3.95 2.37
C GLY A 334 -2.05 -5.32 2.09
N TYR A 335 -2.50 -6.38 2.77
CA TYR A 335 -1.94 -7.73 2.58
C TYR A 335 -2.23 -8.32 1.19
N ILE A 336 -3.26 -7.83 0.50
CA ILE A 336 -3.60 -8.30 -0.84
C ILE A 336 -2.77 -7.63 -1.95
N LEU A 337 -2.04 -6.57 -1.62
CA LEU A 337 -1.29 -5.78 -2.59
C LEU A 337 -0.33 -6.62 -3.47
N PRO A 338 0.33 -7.70 -2.98
CA PRO A 338 1.15 -8.58 -3.81
C PRO A 338 0.41 -9.25 -4.98
N ALA A 339 -0.93 -9.35 -4.93
CA ALA A 339 -1.75 -9.92 -6.01
C ALA A 339 -2.06 -8.91 -7.14
N ILE A 340 -2.02 -7.60 -6.85
CA ILE A 340 -2.49 -6.56 -7.79
C ILE A 340 -1.63 -6.46 -9.06
N PRO A 341 -0.29 -6.56 -9.03
CA PRO A 341 0.51 -6.57 -10.25
C PRO A 341 0.14 -7.72 -11.20
N ALA A 342 -0.04 -8.94 -10.68
CA ALA A 342 -0.46 -10.08 -11.49
C ALA A 342 -1.88 -9.91 -12.06
N ALA A 343 -2.80 -9.36 -11.27
CA ALA A 343 -4.16 -9.04 -11.70
C ALA A 343 -4.15 -8.00 -12.84
N SER A 344 -3.30 -6.98 -12.75
CA SER A 344 -3.13 -5.97 -13.82
C SER A 344 -2.58 -6.58 -15.11
N LEU A 345 -1.58 -7.46 -14.99
CA LEU A 345 -1.01 -8.20 -16.13
C LEU A 345 -2.06 -9.08 -16.82
N LEU A 346 -2.86 -9.83 -16.05
CA LEU A 346 -3.96 -10.65 -16.56
C LEU A 346 -5.05 -9.81 -17.23
N THR A 347 -5.41 -8.68 -16.63
CA THR A 347 -6.43 -7.78 -17.17
C THR A 347 -6.01 -7.24 -18.54
N ALA A 348 -4.76 -6.82 -18.68
CA ALA A 348 -4.24 -6.34 -19.96
C ALA A 348 -4.15 -7.46 -21.01
N ASP A 349 -3.66 -8.64 -20.63
CA ASP A 349 -3.59 -9.81 -21.53
C ASP A 349 -4.99 -10.21 -22.01
N TYR A 350 -5.99 -10.19 -21.12
CA TYR A 350 -7.39 -10.42 -21.46
C TYR A 350 -7.93 -9.37 -22.45
N LEU A 351 -7.74 -8.08 -22.15
CA LEU A 351 -8.19 -6.98 -23.00
C LEU A 351 -7.54 -7.03 -24.39
N HIS A 352 -6.25 -7.35 -24.47
CA HIS A 352 -5.50 -7.45 -25.72
C HIS A 352 -6.01 -8.58 -26.64
N ARG A 353 -6.54 -9.67 -26.04
CA ARG A 353 -7.14 -10.80 -26.80
C ARG A 353 -8.57 -10.54 -27.25
N LEU A 354 -9.25 -9.52 -26.71
CA LEU A 354 -10.62 -9.21 -27.11
C LEU A 354 -10.67 -8.58 -28.51
N LYS A 355 -11.42 -9.18 -29.40
CA LYS A 355 -11.73 -8.57 -30.72
C LYS A 355 -12.66 -7.36 -30.60
N ALA A 356 -13.58 -7.40 -29.63
CA ALA A 356 -14.49 -6.31 -29.29
C ALA A 356 -14.83 -6.36 -27.81
N VAL A 357 -15.00 -5.20 -27.19
CA VAL A 357 -15.37 -5.12 -25.75
C VAL A 357 -16.86 -5.46 -25.62
N PRO A 358 -17.22 -6.44 -24.77
CA PRO A 358 -18.61 -6.76 -24.50
C PRO A 358 -19.36 -5.55 -23.94
N ARG A 359 -20.55 -5.26 -24.46
CA ARG A 359 -21.37 -4.10 -24.07
C ARG A 359 -21.62 -4.03 -22.56
N LEU A 360 -21.91 -5.19 -21.96
CA LEU A 360 -22.13 -5.28 -20.51
C LEU A 360 -20.89 -4.84 -19.70
N LEU A 361 -19.71 -5.35 -20.06
CA LEU A 361 -18.46 -4.99 -19.35
C LEU A 361 -18.13 -3.50 -19.53
N THR A 362 -18.34 -2.95 -20.74
CA THR A 362 -18.16 -1.52 -20.99
C THR A 362 -19.13 -0.69 -20.14
N SER A 363 -20.41 -1.10 -20.04
CA SER A 363 -21.40 -0.37 -19.25
C SER A 363 -21.09 -0.42 -17.75
N LEU A 364 -20.70 -1.58 -17.23
CA LEU A 364 -20.30 -1.75 -15.83
C LEU A 364 -19.03 -0.94 -15.51
N HIS A 365 -18.06 -0.93 -16.42
CA HIS A 365 -16.83 -0.14 -16.27
C HIS A 365 -17.13 1.37 -16.29
N ALA A 366 -17.99 1.83 -17.19
CA ALA A 366 -18.42 3.23 -17.25
C ALA A 366 -19.12 3.65 -15.95
N LEU A 367 -19.99 2.77 -15.41
CA LEU A 367 -20.64 2.99 -14.12
C LEU A 367 -19.62 3.11 -12.99
N VAL A 368 -18.59 2.24 -12.97
CA VAL A 368 -17.52 2.32 -11.97
C VAL A 368 -16.76 3.63 -12.08
N CYS A 369 -16.40 4.08 -13.28
CA CYS A 369 -15.73 5.37 -13.47
C CYS A 369 -16.59 6.53 -12.95
N ALA A 370 -17.91 6.49 -13.21
CA ALA A 370 -18.86 7.47 -12.68
C ALA A 370 -18.94 7.44 -11.16
N VAL A 371 -19.09 6.24 -10.56
CA VAL A 371 -19.17 6.04 -9.11
C VAL A 371 -17.88 6.48 -8.40
N LEU A 372 -16.72 6.20 -8.97
CA LEU A 372 -15.43 6.67 -8.43
C LEU A 372 -15.34 8.19 -8.42
N MET A 373 -15.78 8.85 -9.49
CA MET A 373 -15.77 10.30 -9.55
C MET A 373 -16.75 10.91 -8.53
N VAL A 374 -17.99 10.41 -8.49
CA VAL A 374 -18.99 10.85 -7.50
C VAL A 374 -18.50 10.55 -6.08
N GLY A 375 -17.93 9.38 -5.84
CA GLY A 375 -17.36 9.00 -4.54
C GLY A 375 -16.22 9.93 -4.10
N ALA A 376 -15.34 10.31 -5.01
CA ALA A 376 -14.30 11.29 -4.73
C ALA A 376 -14.89 12.66 -4.35
N LEU A 377 -15.90 13.12 -5.09
CA LEU A 377 -16.60 14.38 -4.81
C LEU A 377 -17.37 14.34 -3.47
N MET A 378 -17.92 13.18 -3.10
CA MET A 378 -18.64 12.97 -1.83
C MET A 378 -17.71 12.79 -0.63
N ALA A 379 -16.47 12.33 -0.83
CA ALA A 379 -15.57 11.96 0.25
C ALA A 379 -15.38 13.06 1.32
N PRO A 380 -15.16 14.36 0.98
CA PRO A 380 -15.03 15.42 1.98
C PRO A 380 -16.26 15.56 2.87
N PHE A 381 -17.45 15.46 2.29
CA PHE A 381 -18.72 15.58 3.02
C PHE A 381 -18.93 14.38 3.95
N ALA A 382 -18.66 13.18 3.47
CA ALA A 382 -18.71 11.97 4.29
C ALA A 382 -17.73 12.02 5.47
N MET A 383 -16.52 12.52 5.24
CA MET A 383 -15.51 12.69 6.30
C MET A 383 -15.90 13.76 7.32
N ALA A 384 -16.52 14.86 6.86
CA ALA A 384 -17.04 15.92 7.72
C ALA A 384 -18.39 15.55 8.37
N ARG A 385 -18.97 14.38 8.05
CA ARG A 385 -20.32 13.95 8.47
C ARG A 385 -21.42 14.97 8.14
N GLN A 386 -21.29 15.60 6.98
CA GLN A 386 -22.21 16.61 6.47
C GLN A 386 -22.83 16.14 5.16
N ALA A 387 -24.07 16.52 4.90
CA ALA A 387 -24.69 16.31 3.59
C ALA A 387 -24.26 17.45 2.65
N PRO A 388 -23.91 17.16 1.38
CA PRO A 388 -23.65 18.22 0.41
C PRO A 388 -24.94 18.99 0.09
N PRO A 389 -24.84 20.29 -0.24
CA PRO A 389 -26.00 21.09 -0.66
C PRO A 389 -26.71 20.47 -1.87
N PRO A 390 -28.06 20.59 -2.01
CA PRO A 390 -28.83 19.97 -3.09
C PRO A 390 -28.30 20.29 -4.51
N ALA A 391 -27.92 21.54 -4.75
CA ALA A 391 -27.36 21.95 -6.04
C ALA A 391 -26.04 21.20 -6.36
N LEU A 392 -25.21 20.95 -5.34
CA LEU A 392 -23.96 20.19 -5.51
C LEU A 392 -24.23 18.70 -5.72
N GLN A 393 -25.24 18.11 -5.09
CA GLN A 393 -25.67 16.72 -5.32
C GLN A 393 -26.08 16.52 -6.78
N ILE A 394 -26.86 17.48 -7.34
CA ILE A 394 -27.22 17.48 -8.76
C ILE A 394 -25.97 17.57 -9.64
N GLY A 395 -25.07 18.50 -9.33
CA GLY A 395 -23.80 18.66 -10.06
C GLY A 395 -22.94 17.39 -10.06
N MET A 396 -22.83 16.72 -8.91
CA MET A 396 -22.12 15.43 -8.78
C MET A 396 -22.74 14.33 -9.64
N THR A 397 -24.07 14.25 -9.63
CA THR A 397 -24.83 13.26 -10.43
C THR A 397 -24.64 13.52 -11.93
N VAL A 398 -24.74 14.78 -12.36
CA VAL A 398 -24.51 15.19 -13.75
C VAL A 398 -23.06 14.88 -14.17
N THR A 399 -22.08 15.17 -13.33
CA THR A 399 -20.67 14.85 -13.59
C THR A 399 -20.48 13.33 -13.76
N GLY A 400 -21.05 12.52 -12.89
CA GLY A 400 -21.01 11.07 -13.00
C GLY A 400 -21.64 10.56 -14.31
N ALA A 401 -22.81 11.10 -14.67
CA ALA A 401 -23.50 10.75 -15.92
C ALA A 401 -22.67 11.12 -17.16
N LEU A 402 -22.08 12.31 -17.19
CA LEU A 402 -21.21 12.76 -18.28
C LEU A 402 -19.98 11.84 -18.45
N ILE A 403 -19.34 11.43 -17.33
CA ILE A 403 -18.23 10.49 -17.35
C ILE A 403 -18.68 9.13 -17.91
N ALA A 404 -19.80 8.59 -17.43
CA ALA A 404 -20.31 7.32 -17.95
C ALA A 404 -20.58 7.40 -19.45
N VAL A 405 -21.25 8.45 -19.91
CA VAL A 405 -21.54 8.68 -21.35
C VAL A 405 -20.24 8.81 -22.15
N MET A 406 -19.28 9.59 -21.66
CA MET A 406 -17.96 9.74 -22.31
C MET A 406 -17.27 8.38 -22.49
N VAL A 407 -17.16 7.58 -21.42
CA VAL A 407 -16.55 6.25 -21.48
C VAL A 407 -17.27 5.35 -22.48
N LEU A 408 -18.61 5.30 -22.42
CA LEU A 408 -19.42 4.49 -23.31
C LEU A 408 -19.26 4.87 -24.80
N LEU A 409 -19.31 6.16 -25.10
CA LEU A 409 -19.21 6.65 -26.47
C LEU A 409 -17.82 6.42 -27.05
N MET A 410 -16.76 6.72 -26.28
CA MET A 410 -15.38 6.56 -26.75
C MET A 410 -15.04 5.08 -26.97
N VAL A 411 -15.38 4.19 -26.04
CA VAL A 411 -15.11 2.75 -26.18
C VAL A 411 -15.93 2.14 -27.32
N ARG A 412 -17.17 2.62 -27.56
CA ARG A 412 -17.99 2.16 -28.71
C ARG A 412 -17.41 2.59 -30.07
N ARG A 413 -16.82 3.78 -30.15
CA ARG A 413 -16.23 4.30 -31.38
C ARG A 413 -14.88 3.70 -31.72
N GLU A 414 -13.99 3.67 -30.73
CA GLU A 414 -12.57 3.38 -30.92
C GLU A 414 -12.14 1.99 -30.39
N GLY A 415 -13.05 1.30 -29.68
CA GLY A 415 -12.82 -0.05 -29.15
C GLY A 415 -11.87 -0.08 -27.94
N VAL A 416 -11.15 -1.20 -27.78
CA VAL A 416 -10.26 -1.47 -26.64
C VAL A 416 -9.09 -0.48 -26.57
N ARG A 417 -8.63 0.03 -27.72
CA ARG A 417 -7.41 0.85 -27.84
C ARG A 417 -7.44 2.13 -27.02
N VAL A 418 -8.61 2.73 -26.82
CA VAL A 418 -8.75 3.97 -26.04
C VAL A 418 -9.19 3.74 -24.62
N LEU A 419 -9.50 2.50 -24.23
CA LEU A 419 -10.10 2.18 -22.95
C LEU A 419 -9.24 2.69 -21.79
N HIS A 420 -7.91 2.50 -21.82
CA HIS A 420 -7.03 2.95 -20.75
C HIS A 420 -6.94 4.49 -20.68
N PHE A 421 -6.90 5.19 -21.82
CA PHE A 421 -6.88 6.67 -21.84
C PHE A 421 -8.17 7.25 -21.28
N VAL A 422 -9.31 6.72 -21.70
CA VAL A 422 -10.64 7.19 -21.26
C VAL A 422 -10.84 6.92 -19.77
N THR A 423 -10.29 5.82 -19.25
CA THR A 423 -10.33 5.47 -17.82
C THR A 423 -9.41 6.35 -16.98
N LEU A 424 -8.25 6.76 -17.52
CA LEU A 424 -7.34 7.66 -16.82
C LEU A 424 -7.98 9.01 -16.53
N VAL A 425 -8.84 9.53 -17.40
CA VAL A 425 -9.49 10.85 -17.19
C VAL A 425 -10.24 10.92 -15.85
N PRO A 426 -11.25 10.07 -15.58
CA PRO A 426 -11.95 10.11 -14.29
C PRO A 426 -11.03 9.77 -13.10
N ALA A 427 -10.06 8.86 -13.26
CA ALA A 427 -9.11 8.53 -12.21
C ALA A 427 -8.22 9.74 -11.85
N ILE A 428 -7.70 10.45 -12.85
CA ILE A 428 -6.91 11.67 -12.66
C ILE A 428 -7.75 12.77 -12.00
N LEU A 429 -8.96 13.00 -12.48
CA LEU A 429 -9.85 14.01 -11.92
C LEU A 429 -10.25 13.71 -10.48
N ALA A 430 -10.55 12.44 -10.16
CA ALA A 430 -10.89 12.02 -8.79
C ALA A 430 -9.70 12.23 -7.84
N VAL A 431 -8.50 11.79 -8.22
CA VAL A 431 -7.28 11.99 -7.42
C VAL A 431 -6.92 13.46 -7.29
N ALA A 432 -6.99 14.25 -8.37
CA ALA A 432 -6.74 15.69 -8.33
C ALA A 432 -7.70 16.41 -7.38
N PHE A 433 -8.98 16.02 -7.40
CA PHE A 433 -9.98 16.57 -6.49
C PHE A 433 -9.65 16.24 -5.02
N LEU A 434 -9.32 14.99 -4.71
CA LEU A 434 -8.96 14.57 -3.35
C LEU A 434 -7.71 15.28 -2.84
N LEU A 435 -6.73 15.57 -3.71
CA LEU A 435 -5.45 16.16 -3.34
C LEU A 435 -5.45 17.71 -3.33
N ARG A 436 -6.49 18.36 -3.82
CA ARG A 436 -6.57 19.82 -3.88
C ARG A 436 -7.81 20.34 -3.13
N PRO A 437 -9.04 20.32 -3.66
CA PRO A 437 -10.20 20.84 -2.96
C PRO A 437 -10.54 20.10 -1.66
N ALA A 438 -10.39 18.76 -1.65
CA ALA A 438 -10.74 17.93 -0.50
C ALA A 438 -9.62 17.81 0.56
N ALA A 439 -8.37 18.06 0.18
CA ALA A 439 -7.22 17.86 1.06
C ALA A 439 -7.31 18.60 2.40
N PRO A 440 -7.75 19.87 2.50
CA PRO A 440 -7.90 20.53 3.79
C PRO A 440 -8.91 19.85 4.72
N ILE A 441 -9.98 19.27 4.18
CA ILE A 441 -10.99 18.57 4.96
C ILE A 441 -10.44 17.23 5.44
N ILE A 442 -9.76 16.49 4.55
CA ILE A 442 -9.08 15.25 4.88
C ILE A 442 -8.06 15.50 5.99
N ASP A 443 -7.24 16.54 5.87
CA ASP A 443 -6.23 16.90 6.85
C ASP A 443 -6.86 17.20 8.22
N ARG A 444 -7.88 18.06 8.27
CA ARG A 444 -8.57 18.41 9.51
C ARG A 444 -9.23 17.21 10.20
N THR A 445 -9.70 16.23 9.45
CA THR A 445 -10.48 15.10 10.02
C THR A 445 -9.65 13.85 10.27
N GLN A 446 -8.53 13.66 9.54
CA GLN A 446 -7.76 12.41 9.54
C GLN A 446 -6.29 12.55 9.97
N SER A 447 -5.78 13.78 10.17
CA SER A 447 -4.38 14.02 10.56
C SER A 447 -4.28 14.78 11.88
N ALA A 448 -3.20 14.53 12.63
CA ALA A 448 -2.88 15.32 13.82
C ALA A 448 -2.13 16.63 13.50
N ARG A 449 -1.75 16.89 12.23
CA ARG A 449 -1.08 18.13 11.83
C ARG A 449 -1.88 19.39 12.19
N PRO A 450 -3.19 19.49 11.87
CA PRO A 450 -4.02 20.62 12.30
C PRO A 450 -4.27 20.67 13.80
N VAL A 451 -4.26 19.53 14.49
CA VAL A 451 -4.37 19.49 15.96
C VAL A 451 -3.15 20.15 16.59
N ASN A 452 -1.94 19.83 16.10
CA ASN A 452 -0.72 20.48 16.55
C ASN A 452 -0.69 21.99 16.23
N GLN A 453 -1.18 22.41 15.05
CA GLN A 453 -1.34 23.82 14.70
C GLN A 453 -2.29 24.51 15.68
N ARG A 454 -3.41 23.87 16.03
CA ARG A 454 -4.35 24.42 16.99
C ARG A 454 -3.76 24.60 18.38
N LEU A 455 -2.95 23.65 18.85
CA LEU A 455 -2.21 23.79 20.12
C LEU A 455 -1.28 25.02 20.09
N ALA A 456 -0.57 25.24 18.99
CA ALA A 456 0.27 26.43 18.82
C ALA A 456 -0.53 27.74 18.82
N GLU A 457 -1.70 27.79 18.17
CA GLU A 457 -2.62 28.94 18.21
C GLU A 457 -3.13 29.24 19.63
N LEU A 458 -3.26 28.22 20.46
CA LEU A 458 -3.65 28.35 21.87
C LEU A 458 -2.48 28.74 22.78
N GLY A 459 -1.29 29.00 22.23
CA GLY A 459 -0.11 29.42 22.95
C GLY A 459 0.69 28.26 23.59
N VAL A 460 0.38 27.00 23.24
CA VAL A 460 1.13 25.83 23.73
C VAL A 460 2.46 25.73 22.99
N ALA A 461 3.54 26.05 23.68
CA ALA A 461 4.88 26.00 23.09
C ALA A 461 5.23 24.59 22.55
N GLY A 462 6.09 24.54 21.52
CA GLY A 462 6.52 23.27 20.94
C GLY A 462 7.24 22.34 21.93
N SER A 463 7.89 22.92 22.95
CA SER A 463 8.57 22.21 24.03
C SER A 463 7.69 21.89 25.24
N GLU A 464 6.45 22.44 25.33
CA GLU A 464 5.55 22.16 26.45
C GLU A 464 5.08 20.70 26.37
N PRO A 465 5.18 19.90 27.44
CA PRO A 465 4.75 18.51 27.42
C PRO A 465 3.28 18.37 27.08
N VAL A 466 2.97 17.40 26.22
CA VAL A 466 1.60 17.05 25.85
C VAL A 466 1.32 15.59 26.22
N ALA A 467 0.14 15.37 26.78
CA ALA A 467 -0.37 14.03 27.03
C ALA A 467 -1.69 13.80 26.26
N SER A 468 -2.12 12.58 26.17
CA SER A 468 -3.37 12.16 25.54
C SER A 468 -4.28 11.42 26.52
N PHE A 469 -5.60 11.58 26.34
CA PHE A 469 -6.60 10.85 27.11
C PHE A 469 -7.80 10.49 26.22
N ASN A 470 -8.04 9.19 26.06
CA ASN A 470 -9.15 8.63 25.30
C ASN A 470 -9.26 9.17 23.85
N VAL A 471 -8.12 9.37 23.20
CA VAL A 471 -8.04 9.79 21.80
C VAL A 471 -7.75 8.61 20.88
N LYS A 472 -8.04 8.78 19.60
CA LYS A 472 -7.65 7.79 18.60
C LYS A 472 -6.12 7.70 18.51
N ARG A 473 -5.56 6.48 18.32
CA ARG A 473 -4.12 6.24 18.16
C ARG A 473 -3.48 7.14 17.09
N GLN A 474 -4.19 7.45 16.00
CA GLN A 474 -3.71 8.36 14.95
C GLN A 474 -3.40 9.78 15.47
N VAL A 475 -4.15 10.26 16.48
CA VAL A 475 -3.91 11.57 17.09
C VAL A 475 -2.67 11.52 17.97
N ALA A 476 -2.57 10.50 18.82
CA ALA A 476 -1.44 10.34 19.74
C ALA A 476 -0.10 10.17 18.98
N TYR A 477 0.01 9.21 18.06
CA TYR A 477 1.22 9.05 17.24
C TYR A 477 1.49 10.24 16.31
N GLY A 478 0.43 10.89 15.81
CA GLY A 478 0.59 12.10 15.00
C GLY A 478 1.17 13.26 15.80
N LEU A 479 0.71 13.48 17.03
CA LEU A 479 1.27 14.50 17.92
C LEU A 479 2.73 14.19 18.28
N ASP A 480 3.07 12.93 18.55
CA ASP A 480 4.45 12.48 18.75
C ASP A 480 5.34 12.90 17.56
N PHE A 481 4.91 12.62 16.32
CA PHE A 481 5.65 13.03 15.14
C PHE A 481 5.70 14.56 14.95
N TYR A 482 4.56 15.27 14.99
CA TYR A 482 4.53 16.71 14.66
C TYR A 482 5.18 17.58 15.75
N ARG A 483 5.14 17.16 17.00
CA ARG A 483 5.81 17.86 18.10
C ARG A 483 7.25 17.39 18.32
N ASN A 484 7.62 16.24 17.79
CA ASN A 484 8.89 15.57 18.04
C ASN A 484 9.18 15.39 19.54
N GLN A 485 8.17 14.93 20.26
CA GLN A 485 8.29 14.66 21.70
C GLN A 485 7.40 13.48 22.06
N PRO A 486 7.79 12.67 23.08
CA PRO A 486 6.97 11.60 23.61
C PRO A 486 5.62 12.12 24.09
N ILE A 487 4.53 11.48 23.65
CA ILE A 487 3.17 11.79 24.11
C ILE A 487 2.78 10.72 25.12
N SER A 488 2.66 11.10 26.39
CA SER A 488 2.18 10.20 27.45
C SER A 488 0.67 9.99 27.30
N HIS A 489 0.18 8.78 27.59
CA HIS A 489 -1.26 8.52 27.69
C HIS A 489 -1.69 8.24 29.13
N TYR A 490 -2.88 8.67 29.50
CA TYR A 490 -3.41 8.52 30.85
C TYR A 490 -4.10 7.17 31.08
N GLU A 491 -4.48 6.47 30.02
CA GLU A 491 -5.17 5.18 30.12
C GLU A 491 -4.23 4.08 30.61
N GLN A 492 -4.71 3.19 31.49
CA GLN A 492 -3.97 2.01 31.92
C GLN A 492 -3.76 1.00 30.78
N GLU A 493 -4.70 0.92 29.83
CA GLU A 493 -4.68 0.05 28.66
C GLU A 493 -4.39 0.83 27.36
N GLY A 494 -3.54 1.85 27.40
CA GLY A 494 -3.12 2.62 26.23
C GLY A 494 -2.20 1.84 25.28
N PRO A 495 -1.69 2.49 24.23
CA PRO A 495 -0.71 1.89 23.34
C PRO A 495 0.56 1.49 24.11
N LEU A 496 0.92 0.21 24.08
CA LEU A 496 2.10 -0.33 24.82
C LEU A 496 3.43 0.28 24.39
N ASP A 497 3.49 0.91 23.22
CA ASP A 497 4.66 1.53 22.63
C ASP A 497 4.73 3.06 22.86
N MET A 498 3.86 3.59 23.71
CA MET A 498 3.86 4.99 24.15
C MET A 498 4.02 5.08 25.68
N PRO A 499 4.64 6.15 26.20
CA PRO A 499 4.74 6.33 27.65
C PRO A 499 3.36 6.37 28.31
N SER A 500 3.19 5.67 29.42
CA SER A 500 1.97 5.68 30.22
C SER A 500 2.14 6.51 31.49
N GLY A 501 1.07 7.14 31.96
CA GLY A 501 1.01 7.88 33.21
C GLY A 501 0.88 9.39 33.05
N VAL A 502 0.55 10.05 34.16
CA VAL A 502 0.37 11.50 34.24
C VAL A 502 1.71 12.18 34.42
N PRO A 503 2.14 13.10 33.53
CA PRO A 503 3.37 13.85 33.73
C PRO A 503 3.33 14.65 35.04
N SER A 504 4.44 14.69 35.78
CA SER A 504 4.50 15.41 37.07
C SER A 504 4.46 16.93 36.92
N GLY A 505 5.03 17.45 35.84
CA GLY A 505 5.07 18.87 35.56
C GLY A 505 3.73 19.43 35.00
N LYS A 506 3.70 20.75 34.80
CA LYS A 506 2.65 21.42 34.03
C LYS A 506 2.67 20.88 32.61
N HIS A 507 1.50 20.55 32.07
CA HIS A 507 1.38 19.98 30.71
C HIS A 507 -0.03 20.20 30.14
N VAL A 508 -0.18 19.93 28.85
CA VAL A 508 -1.48 19.99 28.16
C VAL A 508 -1.95 18.57 27.86
N VAL A 509 -3.22 18.31 28.10
CA VAL A 509 -3.88 17.04 27.74
C VAL A 509 -4.76 17.26 26.55
N VAL A 510 -4.58 16.46 25.52
CA VAL A 510 -5.50 16.34 24.38
C VAL A 510 -6.46 15.19 24.68
N ALA A 511 -7.73 15.50 24.84
CA ALA A 511 -8.74 14.52 25.18
C ALA A 511 -9.94 14.60 24.25
N ARG A 512 -10.82 13.60 24.31
CA ARG A 512 -12.12 13.67 23.64
C ARG A 512 -12.97 14.77 24.28
N GLU A 513 -13.72 15.51 23.47
CA GLU A 513 -14.64 16.55 23.92
C GLU A 513 -15.59 16.04 25.03
N GLY A 514 -15.76 16.84 26.08
CA GLY A 514 -16.57 16.48 27.25
C GLY A 514 -15.86 15.59 28.28
N SER A 515 -14.55 15.41 28.20
CA SER A 515 -13.78 14.55 29.12
C SER A 515 -13.27 15.25 30.38
N LEU A 516 -13.64 16.51 30.67
CA LEU A 516 -13.12 17.30 31.80
C LEU A 516 -13.19 16.53 33.13
N GLY A 517 -14.35 15.98 33.48
CA GLY A 517 -14.54 15.23 34.72
C GLY A 517 -13.69 13.97 34.81
N ALA A 518 -13.51 13.27 33.69
CA ALA A 518 -12.68 12.08 33.63
C ALA A 518 -11.18 12.41 33.73
N VAL A 519 -10.74 13.48 33.07
CA VAL A 519 -9.36 14.00 33.20
C VAL A 519 -9.09 14.42 34.64
N GLN A 520 -10.03 15.17 35.28
CA GLN A 520 -9.90 15.59 36.67
C GLN A 520 -9.80 14.39 37.63
N ALA A 521 -10.59 13.34 37.40
CA ALA A 521 -10.54 12.13 38.22
C ALA A 521 -9.16 11.40 38.15
N VAL A 522 -8.49 11.46 36.99
CA VAL A 522 -7.15 10.84 36.82
C VAL A 522 -6.05 11.67 37.45
N VAL A 523 -6.13 13.00 37.37
CA VAL A 523 -5.07 13.88 37.88
C VAL A 523 -5.24 14.28 39.36
N GLY A 524 -6.37 13.92 39.98
CA GLY A 524 -6.67 14.19 41.40
C GLY A 524 -6.84 15.67 41.71
N ASP A 525 -6.14 16.17 42.74
CA ASP A 525 -6.27 17.55 43.25
C ASP A 525 -5.58 18.61 42.36
N ARG A 526 -5.05 18.25 41.21
CA ARG A 526 -4.41 19.19 40.29
C ARG A 526 -5.46 20.02 39.57
N GLU A 527 -5.18 21.30 39.40
CA GLU A 527 -6.07 22.19 38.62
C GLU A 527 -6.10 21.79 37.14
N VAL A 528 -7.32 21.62 36.60
CA VAL A 528 -7.57 21.33 35.19
C VAL A 528 -8.40 22.46 34.59
N LYS A 529 -7.86 23.12 33.57
CA LYS A 529 -8.53 24.22 32.89
C LYS A 529 -8.64 23.93 31.40
N SER A 530 -9.86 23.98 30.84
CA SER A 530 -10.06 23.93 29.41
C SER A 530 -9.47 25.19 28.75
N ILE A 531 -8.61 25.00 27.74
CA ILE A 531 -7.94 26.07 27.00
C ILE A 531 -8.43 26.19 25.57
N GLY A 532 -9.26 25.26 25.09
CA GLY A 532 -9.86 25.30 23.76
C GLY A 532 -10.29 23.97 23.23
N THR A 533 -10.84 23.98 22.02
CA THR A 533 -11.36 22.77 21.35
C THR A 533 -10.90 22.68 19.91
N PHE A 534 -11.01 21.48 19.33
CA PHE A 534 -10.83 21.21 17.92
C PHE A 534 -11.99 20.34 17.39
N ALA A 535 -13.06 21.02 16.99
CA ALA A 535 -14.32 20.42 16.57
C ALA A 535 -14.21 19.36 15.45
N PRO A 536 -13.33 19.49 14.40
CA PRO A 536 -13.26 18.50 13.33
C PRO A 536 -12.95 17.07 13.77
N GLN A 537 -12.30 16.90 14.92
CA GLN A 537 -11.99 15.58 15.50
C GLN A 537 -12.63 15.36 16.87
N HIS A 538 -13.53 16.24 17.33
CA HIS A 538 -14.17 16.20 18.65
C HIS A 538 -13.15 16.13 19.79
N LEU A 539 -12.14 17.01 19.74
CA LEU A 539 -11.09 17.10 20.74
C LEU A 539 -11.22 18.37 21.58
N GLU A 540 -10.84 18.25 22.86
CA GLU A 540 -10.74 19.34 23.82
C GLU A 540 -9.34 19.31 24.45
N PHE A 541 -8.81 20.49 24.74
CA PHE A 541 -7.48 20.68 25.29
C PHE A 541 -7.58 21.20 26.70
N PHE A 542 -6.89 20.53 27.61
CA PHE A 542 -6.87 20.88 29.03
C PHE A 542 -5.46 21.20 29.47
N GLN A 543 -5.27 22.32 30.15
CA GLN A 543 -4.05 22.61 30.86
C GLN A 543 -4.13 22.01 32.26
N VAL A 544 -3.13 21.23 32.65
CA VAL A 544 -3.02 20.59 33.95
C VAL A 544 -1.86 21.22 34.70
N SER A 545 -2.09 21.68 35.95
CA SER A 545 -1.05 22.24 36.80
C SER A 545 0.00 21.20 37.20
N ALA A 546 1.19 21.64 37.64
CA ALA A 546 2.20 20.73 38.17
C ALA A 546 1.64 20.00 39.43
N ALA A 547 2.16 18.82 39.71
CA ALA A 547 1.91 18.16 41.01
C ALA A 547 2.49 19.04 42.12
N LYS A 548 1.75 19.16 43.23
CA LYS A 548 2.23 19.89 44.41
C LYS A 548 3.36 19.15 45.08
#